data_47676f398e78b25280aa38f12b92c20b
#
_entry.id   47676f398e78b25280aa38f12b92c20b
#
_cell.length_a   1.000
_cell.length_b   1.000
_cell.length_c   1.000
_cell.angle_alpha   90.00
_cell.angle_beta   90.00
_cell.angle_gamma   90.00
#
_symmetry.space_group_name_H-M   'P 1'
#
loop_
_entity.id
_entity.type
_entity.pdbx_description
1 polymer ?
#
loop_
_entity_poly.entity_id
_entity_poly.type
_entity_poly.pdbx_seq_one_letter_code
_entity_poly.pdbx_strand_id
1 'polypeptide(L)'
;GGLGIAGRMVEIDGATVDSTGLYAGIDAHWMKIINGADVTLKATQDGRNGAYIWKDQEGNGGDIELAASNVKATSYYPGLYAAGDLTVNGGEVNCTSTADGAIWAKGNIRIKGGAKVTTDGKKPMGGNGTFTVEEAELDAKNTNERNIPAIFDECVPVIADGYHLNYAKAVDSEGTEIDLLSSGTQYFALYKNVHFITKAVYPVSFVVTPDGLTNVVVKVNGQEVADSVSLEAGTYPVEVTADNCKAYTGNITITAEEATHTQTVAMTYLPADYTKVDEAIAKANALNKDNYKDLTAVEDAVNAVVRDKNITKQSEVDKMAKAIEDAIAALQYKDADYTKVDAALAKANALKKDDYKDFSAVETAVNAVVRDKNITEQSAVDAMAKAIEDAIAALQYKDA
;
A
#
# COMPACT_ATOMS: atom_id res chain seq x y z
N GLY A 1 17.56 -15.59 62.42
CA GLY A 1 18.01 -14.68 61.38
C GLY A 1 16.89 -13.82 60.84
N GLY A 2 17.12 -12.54 60.69
CA GLY A 2 16.15 -11.63 60.14
C GLY A 2 16.11 -11.56 58.61
N LEU A 3 17.08 -12.17 57.95
CA LEU A 3 17.24 -12.20 56.46
C LEU A 3 17.06 -13.63 55.94
N GLY A 4 16.49 -13.78 54.80
CA GLY A 4 16.37 -15.06 54.10
C GLY A 4 17.71 -15.42 53.47
N ILE A 5 18.12 -14.71 52.44
CA ILE A 5 19.46 -14.80 51.82
C ILE A 5 20.13 -13.45 51.93
N ALA A 6 21.40 -13.48 52.35
CA ALA A 6 22.21 -12.23 52.48
C ALA A 6 23.59 -12.45 51.90
N GLY A 7 24.10 -11.40 51.20
CA GLY A 7 25.42 -11.48 50.61
C GLY A 7 25.81 -10.19 49.88
N ARG A 8 27.07 -10.08 49.45
CA ARG A 8 27.49 -8.96 48.63
C ARG A 8 26.92 -9.07 47.22
N MET A 9 26.92 -10.29 46.66
CA MET A 9 26.25 -10.63 45.40
C MET A 9 25.38 -11.85 45.65
N VAL A 10 24.15 -11.83 45.15
CA VAL A 10 23.27 -12.99 45.10
C VAL A 10 22.96 -13.25 43.65
N GLU A 11 23.42 -14.39 43.13
CA GLU A 11 23.12 -14.89 41.80
C GLU A 11 22.33 -16.19 41.94
N ILE A 12 21.21 -16.27 41.22
CA ILE A 12 20.36 -17.46 41.13
C ILE A 12 20.26 -17.81 39.66
N ASP A 13 20.87 -18.92 39.27
CA ASP A 13 20.95 -19.39 37.91
C ASP A 13 20.20 -20.70 37.74
N GLY A 14 19.12 -20.71 36.96
CA GLY A 14 18.33 -21.90 36.64
C GLY A 14 17.70 -22.62 37.83
N ALA A 15 17.73 -22.05 39.01
CA ALA A 15 17.34 -22.72 40.26
C ALA A 15 15.95 -22.31 40.75
N THR A 16 15.25 -23.20 41.46
CA THR A 16 14.07 -22.87 42.23
C THR A 16 14.48 -22.46 43.64
N VAL A 17 14.08 -21.24 44.03
CA VAL A 17 14.43 -20.67 45.36
C VAL A 17 13.18 -20.09 46.02
N ASP A 18 12.93 -20.52 47.26
CA ASP A 18 11.95 -19.90 48.16
C ASP A 18 12.71 -19.26 49.32
N SER A 19 12.74 -17.93 49.35
CA SER A 19 13.49 -17.20 50.37
C SER A 19 12.56 -16.31 51.18
N THR A 20 12.41 -16.66 52.45
CA THR A 20 11.59 -15.92 53.40
C THR A 20 12.47 -15.39 54.55
N GLY A 21 12.41 -14.09 54.76
CA GLY A 21 13.10 -13.44 55.87
C GLY A 21 12.15 -12.55 56.71
N LEU A 22 12.58 -12.23 57.93
CA LEU A 22 11.87 -11.30 58.76
C LEU A 22 11.94 -9.86 58.15
N TYR A 23 13.16 -9.49 57.69
CA TYR A 23 13.45 -8.15 57.13
C TYR A 23 13.54 -8.13 55.62
N ALA A 24 14.03 -9.17 55.00
CA ALA A 24 14.07 -9.31 53.56
C ALA A 24 14.14 -10.78 53.13
N GLY A 25 13.55 -11.13 52.03
CA GLY A 25 13.83 -12.40 51.35
C GLY A 25 15.23 -12.45 50.84
N ILE A 26 15.70 -11.40 50.16
CA ILE A 26 17.11 -11.17 49.78
C ILE A 26 17.57 -9.81 50.29
N ASP A 27 18.81 -9.77 50.85
CA ASP A 27 19.50 -8.54 51.25
C ASP A 27 20.91 -8.58 50.66
N ALA A 28 21.23 -7.72 49.69
CA ALA A 28 22.51 -7.77 48.97
C ALA A 28 22.89 -6.41 48.38
N HIS A 29 24.12 -6.31 47.85
CA HIS A 29 24.55 -5.18 47.03
C HIS A 29 24.22 -5.38 45.53
N TRP A 30 24.13 -6.62 45.05
CA TRP A 30 23.70 -6.98 43.70
C TRP A 30 22.80 -8.21 43.75
N MET A 31 21.78 -8.20 42.94
CA MET A 31 20.92 -9.37 42.71
C MET A 31 20.78 -9.69 41.23
N LYS A 32 21.09 -10.94 40.90
CA LYS A 32 20.94 -11.45 39.55
C LYS A 32 20.18 -12.77 39.56
N ILE A 33 19.11 -12.85 38.81
CA ILE A 33 18.24 -14.02 38.65
C ILE A 33 18.08 -14.30 37.18
N ILE A 34 18.56 -15.45 36.72
CA ILE A 34 18.74 -15.75 35.29
C ILE A 34 18.42 -17.21 34.92
N ASN A 35 18.36 -17.47 33.60
CA ASN A 35 18.30 -18.78 32.98
C ASN A 35 17.19 -19.71 33.45
N GLY A 36 15.96 -19.16 33.50
CA GLY A 36 14.77 -19.96 33.87
C GLY A 36 14.63 -20.23 35.38
N ALA A 37 15.31 -19.42 36.22
CA ALA A 37 15.13 -19.54 37.66
C ALA A 37 13.69 -19.23 38.06
N ASP A 38 13.18 -19.93 39.06
CA ASP A 38 11.86 -19.71 39.66
C ASP A 38 12.06 -19.32 41.14
N VAL A 39 11.80 -18.04 41.45
CA VAL A 39 12.20 -17.44 42.72
C VAL A 39 11.03 -16.79 43.42
N THR A 40 10.74 -17.24 44.63
CA THR A 40 9.80 -16.62 45.55
C THR A 40 10.53 -15.89 46.66
N LEU A 41 10.26 -14.59 46.83
CA LEU A 41 10.85 -13.72 47.83
C LEU A 41 9.76 -13.19 48.76
N LYS A 42 9.97 -13.30 50.07
CA LYS A 42 9.01 -12.84 51.07
C LYS A 42 9.67 -12.17 52.25
N ALA A 43 9.17 -10.99 52.64
CA ALA A 43 9.43 -10.41 53.95
C ALA A 43 8.19 -10.55 54.82
N THR A 44 8.35 -10.94 56.07
CA THR A 44 7.24 -11.26 56.98
C THR A 44 6.99 -10.19 58.03
N GLN A 45 7.89 -9.22 58.19
CA GLN A 45 7.75 -8.11 59.12
C GLN A 45 7.23 -6.84 58.40
N ASP A 46 6.36 -6.10 59.01
CA ASP A 46 5.91 -4.80 58.52
C ASP A 46 7.11 -3.85 58.33
N GLY A 47 7.05 -3.10 57.21
CA GLY A 47 8.10 -2.15 56.87
C GLY A 47 9.35 -2.78 56.25
N ARG A 48 9.23 -3.93 55.55
CA ARG A 48 10.38 -4.65 54.95
C ARG A 48 10.10 -5.08 53.51
N ASN A 49 11.16 -5.39 52.77
CA ASN A 49 11.16 -5.64 51.33
C ASN A 49 11.25 -7.14 51.01
N GLY A 50 10.71 -7.57 49.86
CA GLY A 50 10.96 -8.92 49.31
C GLY A 50 12.42 -9.08 48.94
N ALA A 51 12.96 -8.18 48.11
CA ALA A 51 14.39 -7.98 47.90
C ALA A 51 14.78 -6.55 48.24
N TYR A 52 15.85 -6.40 48.99
CA TYR A 52 16.43 -5.10 49.36
C TYR A 52 17.87 -5.06 48.83
N ILE A 53 18.10 -4.35 47.72
CA ILE A 53 19.38 -4.29 47.04
C ILE A 53 19.92 -2.86 47.20
N TRP A 54 21.03 -2.69 47.88
CA TRP A 54 21.56 -1.42 48.33
C TRP A 54 23.01 -1.18 47.91
N LYS A 55 23.44 0.07 47.84
CA LYS A 55 24.82 0.46 47.50
C LYS A 55 25.70 0.33 48.74
N ASP A 56 26.94 -0.08 48.50
CA ASP A 56 27.96 -0.09 49.55
C ASP A 56 28.36 1.33 49.94
N GLN A 57 29.24 1.51 50.92
CA GLN A 57 29.69 2.81 51.38
C GLN A 57 30.46 3.62 50.33
N GLU A 58 30.99 2.93 49.32
CA GLU A 58 31.68 3.54 48.19
C GLU A 58 30.71 3.90 47.05
N GLY A 59 29.43 3.59 47.18
CA GLY A 59 28.40 3.84 46.17
C GLY A 59 28.27 2.77 45.08
N ASN A 60 28.93 1.63 45.21
CA ASN A 60 28.87 0.54 44.26
C ASN A 60 27.67 -0.37 44.55
N GLY A 61 27.11 -0.98 43.47
CA GLY A 61 25.99 -1.89 43.56
C GLY A 61 24.65 -1.21 43.57
N GLY A 62 23.67 -1.87 44.08
CA GLY A 62 22.30 -1.44 44.13
C GLY A 62 21.42 -1.96 43.01
N ASP A 63 22.00 -2.76 42.07
CA ASP A 63 21.31 -3.17 40.86
C ASP A 63 20.59 -4.51 40.98
N ILE A 64 19.46 -4.63 40.29
CA ILE A 64 18.68 -5.85 40.14
C ILE A 64 18.66 -6.20 38.65
N GLU A 65 19.10 -7.41 38.33
CA GLU A 65 19.01 -8.00 36.99
C GLU A 65 18.17 -9.27 37.05
N LEU A 66 17.06 -9.28 36.31
CA LEU A 66 16.17 -10.44 36.13
C LEU A 66 16.15 -10.78 34.64
N ALA A 67 16.57 -12.00 34.27
CA ALA A 67 16.60 -12.39 32.87
C ALA A 67 16.02 -13.80 32.67
N ALA A 68 15.03 -13.88 31.78
CA ALA A 68 14.34 -15.11 31.39
C ALA A 68 13.92 -15.97 32.61
N SER A 69 13.42 -15.34 33.68
CA SER A 69 13.16 -15.97 34.96
C SER A 69 11.80 -15.57 35.52
N ASN A 70 11.23 -16.41 36.40
CA ASN A 70 10.01 -16.13 37.10
C ASN A 70 10.34 -15.66 38.53
N VAL A 71 9.89 -14.45 38.86
CA VAL A 71 10.11 -13.85 40.17
C VAL A 71 8.82 -13.44 40.80
N LYS A 72 8.53 -13.96 42.00
CA LYS A 72 7.40 -13.53 42.82
C LYS A 72 7.91 -12.88 44.10
N ALA A 73 7.64 -11.62 44.31
CA ALA A 73 8.04 -10.90 45.50
C ALA A 73 6.83 -10.37 46.26
N THR A 74 6.75 -10.67 47.55
CA THR A 74 5.64 -10.25 48.42
C THR A 74 6.18 -9.62 49.70
N SER A 75 5.70 -8.44 50.08
CA SER A 75 6.21 -7.71 51.22
C SER A 75 5.24 -6.62 51.72
N TYR A 76 5.60 -5.96 52.83
CA TYR A 76 4.90 -4.78 53.29
C TYR A 76 5.37 -3.52 52.54
N TYR A 77 6.71 -3.33 52.41
CA TYR A 77 7.35 -2.32 51.53
C TYR A 77 7.65 -2.90 50.14
N PRO A 78 8.45 -2.26 49.28
CA PRO A 78 8.66 -2.78 47.94
C PRO A 78 8.97 -4.28 47.88
N GLY A 79 8.27 -4.97 47.01
CA GLY A 79 8.60 -6.34 46.65
C GLY A 79 10.03 -6.44 46.14
N LEU A 80 10.38 -5.53 45.22
CA LEU A 80 11.73 -5.36 44.72
C LEU A 80 12.17 -3.89 44.96
N TYR A 81 13.26 -3.70 45.72
CA TYR A 81 13.90 -2.41 45.91
C TYR A 81 15.32 -2.44 45.38
N ALA A 82 15.61 -1.57 44.40
CA ALA A 82 16.95 -1.35 43.85
C ALA A 82 17.45 0.05 44.21
N ALA A 83 18.60 0.16 44.91
CA ALA A 83 19.26 1.45 45.12
C ALA A 83 20.03 1.94 43.88
N GLY A 84 20.16 1.13 42.86
CA GLY A 84 20.65 1.38 41.50
C GLY A 84 19.59 1.11 40.47
N ASP A 85 19.96 0.50 39.37
CA ASP A 85 19.09 0.15 38.25
C ASP A 85 18.31 -1.16 38.46
N LEU A 86 17.15 -1.27 37.84
CA LEU A 86 16.38 -2.50 37.78
C LEU A 86 16.15 -2.86 36.30
N THR A 87 16.60 -4.04 35.90
CA THR A 87 16.39 -4.57 34.54
C THR A 87 15.62 -5.87 34.60
N VAL A 88 14.54 -5.96 33.83
CA VAL A 88 13.80 -7.19 33.54
C VAL A 88 13.91 -7.48 32.06
N ASN A 89 14.52 -8.59 31.69
CA ASN A 89 14.76 -9.03 30.32
C ASN A 89 14.14 -10.40 30.06
N GLY A 90 12.89 -10.43 29.66
CA GLY A 90 12.11 -11.67 29.53
C GLY A 90 11.69 -12.27 30.89
N GLY A 91 10.89 -13.33 30.80
CA GLY A 91 10.32 -14.00 31.97
C GLY A 91 9.12 -13.27 32.58
N GLU A 92 8.73 -13.68 33.79
CA GLU A 92 7.55 -13.17 34.46
C GLU A 92 7.93 -12.64 35.86
N VAL A 93 7.56 -11.39 36.16
CA VAL A 93 7.80 -10.77 37.47
C VAL A 93 6.49 -10.33 38.08
N ASN A 94 6.16 -10.90 39.22
CA ASN A 94 4.97 -10.62 39.98
C ASN A 94 5.33 -10.03 41.35
N CYS A 95 5.10 -8.73 41.54
CA CYS A 95 5.42 -8.02 42.76
C CYS A 95 4.17 -7.52 43.48
N THR A 96 4.03 -7.83 44.76
CA THR A 96 2.92 -7.37 45.59
C THR A 96 3.45 -6.65 46.85
N SER A 97 2.89 -5.49 47.12
CA SER A 97 3.18 -4.73 48.34
C SER A 97 1.88 -4.37 49.05
N THR A 98 1.83 -4.50 50.39
CA THR A 98 0.62 -4.17 51.13
C THR A 98 0.59 -2.72 51.67
N ALA A 99 1.71 -2.03 51.70
CA ALA A 99 1.76 -0.67 52.26
C ALA A 99 2.40 0.40 51.36
N ASP A 100 3.24 0.01 50.39
CA ASP A 100 4.01 0.94 49.57
C ASP A 100 4.13 0.46 48.11
N GLY A 101 5.24 0.76 47.43
CA GLY A 101 5.51 0.34 46.06
C GLY A 101 5.77 -1.14 45.94
N ALA A 102 5.25 -1.79 44.88
CA ALA A 102 5.59 -3.17 44.62
C ALA A 102 6.99 -3.29 44.00
N ILE A 103 7.35 -2.35 43.13
CA ILE A 103 8.69 -2.16 42.55
C ILE A 103 9.16 -0.73 42.74
N TRP A 104 10.40 -0.58 43.22
CA TRP A 104 11.03 0.73 43.39
C TRP A 104 12.50 0.69 43.00
N ALA A 105 12.96 1.60 42.12
CA ALA A 105 14.36 1.79 41.79
C ALA A 105 14.81 3.22 41.94
N LYS A 106 15.97 3.48 42.56
CA LYS A 106 16.58 4.81 42.59
C LYS A 106 17.28 5.18 41.30
N GLY A 107 17.73 4.20 40.55
CA GLY A 107 18.26 4.32 39.19
C GLY A 107 17.17 4.11 38.12
N ASN A 108 17.59 3.63 36.97
CA ASN A 108 16.71 3.40 35.86
C ASN A 108 15.92 2.10 36.00
N ILE A 109 14.73 2.05 35.44
CA ILE A 109 13.94 0.83 35.23
C ILE A 109 13.94 0.52 33.74
N ARG A 110 14.28 -0.71 33.39
CA ARG A 110 14.21 -1.20 32.01
C ARG A 110 13.48 -2.54 31.96
N ILE A 111 12.40 -2.61 31.17
CA ILE A 111 11.62 -3.83 30.95
C ILE A 111 11.67 -4.15 29.47
N LYS A 112 12.13 -5.37 29.10
CA LYS A 112 12.40 -5.75 27.71
C LYS A 112 12.33 -7.25 27.45
N GLY A 113 12.56 -7.66 26.18
CA GLY A 113 12.77 -9.06 25.78
C GLY A 113 11.56 -9.96 25.99
N GLY A 114 10.35 -9.46 25.81
CA GLY A 114 9.12 -10.22 26.04
C GLY A 114 8.75 -10.36 27.52
N ALA A 115 9.35 -9.57 28.43
CA ALA A 115 9.06 -9.64 29.85
C ALA A 115 7.59 -9.31 30.16
N LYS A 116 7.03 -10.05 31.12
CA LYS A 116 5.71 -9.75 31.72
C LYS A 116 5.91 -9.30 33.16
N VAL A 117 5.49 -8.08 33.46
CA VAL A 117 5.63 -7.49 34.79
C VAL A 117 4.25 -7.14 35.34
N THR A 118 3.87 -7.77 36.42
CA THR A 118 2.66 -7.46 37.18
C THR A 118 3.02 -6.86 38.52
N THR A 119 2.45 -5.71 38.83
CA THR A 119 2.66 -5.04 40.13
C THR A 119 1.32 -4.71 40.77
N ASP A 120 1.23 -4.98 42.08
CA ASP A 120 0.05 -4.71 42.87
C ASP A 120 0.45 -4.08 44.21
N GLY A 121 -0.09 -2.91 44.52
CA GLY A 121 0.26 -2.23 45.77
C GLY A 121 -0.32 -0.84 45.85
N LYS A 122 -0.08 -0.16 46.97
CA LYS A 122 -0.53 1.22 47.16
C LYS A 122 0.19 2.23 46.26
N LYS A 123 1.40 1.88 45.82
CA LYS A 123 2.22 2.55 44.84
C LYS A 123 2.90 1.49 43.98
N PRO A 124 2.20 0.91 43.02
CA PRO A 124 2.66 -0.33 42.37
C PRO A 124 4.08 -0.25 41.76
N MET A 125 4.40 0.87 41.15
CA MET A 125 5.71 1.07 40.55
C MET A 125 6.17 2.51 40.65
N GLY A 126 7.46 2.71 40.92
CA GLY A 126 8.05 4.05 41.00
C GLY A 126 9.57 4.03 41.04
N GLY A 127 10.16 5.22 40.88
CA GLY A 127 11.61 5.40 40.87
C GLY A 127 12.02 6.82 40.57
N ASN A 128 13.33 7.10 40.61
CA ASN A 128 13.87 8.43 40.39
C ASN A 128 14.61 8.56 39.04
N GLY A 129 14.87 7.44 38.36
CA GLY A 129 15.52 7.43 37.07
C GLY A 129 14.54 7.30 35.92
N THR A 130 15.09 7.02 34.72
CA THR A 130 14.27 6.78 33.52
C THR A 130 13.61 5.41 33.59
N PHE A 131 12.39 5.30 33.08
CA PHE A 131 11.70 4.04 32.90
C PHE A 131 11.52 3.79 31.40
N THR A 132 12.24 2.79 30.86
CA THR A 132 12.18 2.42 29.44
C THR A 132 11.52 1.08 29.29
N VAL A 133 10.58 0.99 28.33
CA VAL A 133 9.90 -0.25 27.95
C VAL A 133 10.17 -0.52 26.46
N GLU A 134 10.71 -1.71 26.23
CA GLU A 134 10.94 -2.27 24.92
C GLU A 134 9.87 -3.36 24.67
N GLU A 135 10.11 -4.42 23.96
CA GLU A 135 9.13 -5.50 23.79
C GLU A 135 8.74 -6.13 25.14
N ALA A 136 7.57 -5.75 25.70
CA ALA A 136 7.17 -6.17 27.05
C ALA A 136 5.66 -5.94 27.33
N GLU A 137 5.16 -6.60 28.38
CA GLU A 137 3.85 -6.42 28.97
C GLU A 137 3.99 -5.89 30.41
N LEU A 138 3.28 -4.79 30.71
CA LEU A 138 3.21 -4.24 32.06
C LEU A 138 1.75 -4.13 32.50
N ASP A 139 1.42 -4.72 33.68
CA ASP A 139 0.16 -4.58 34.38
C ASP A 139 0.40 -4.03 35.78
N ALA A 140 0.14 -2.74 35.98
CA ALA A 140 0.34 -2.06 37.26
C ALA A 140 -1.00 -1.68 37.90
N LYS A 141 -1.30 -2.27 39.09
CA LYS A 141 -2.56 -2.07 39.80
C LYS A 141 -2.34 -1.35 41.14
N ASN A 142 -3.02 -0.24 41.28
CA ASN A 142 -3.00 0.52 42.52
C ASN A 142 -4.17 0.11 43.45
N THR A 143 -3.86 -0.43 44.60
CA THR A 143 -4.81 -0.86 45.60
C THR A 143 -5.11 0.22 46.64
N ASN A 144 -4.54 1.44 46.48
CA ASN A 144 -4.80 2.56 47.41
C ASN A 144 -6.23 3.10 47.21
N GLU A 145 -6.94 3.30 48.30
CA GLU A 145 -8.24 3.97 48.32
C GLU A 145 -8.17 5.47 47.90
N ARG A 146 -6.99 6.10 48.03
CA ARG A 146 -6.74 7.44 47.52
C ARG A 146 -6.40 7.34 46.03
N ASN A 147 -7.00 8.15 45.22
CA ASN A 147 -6.79 8.22 43.77
C ASN A 147 -5.34 8.65 43.42
N ILE A 148 -4.42 7.70 43.57
CA ILE A 148 -3.01 7.89 43.32
C ILE A 148 -2.64 7.09 42.06
N PRO A 149 -1.80 7.60 41.14
CA PRO A 149 -1.38 6.86 39.93
C PRO A 149 -0.74 5.50 40.23
N ALA A 150 -0.86 4.57 39.31
CA ALA A 150 -0.19 3.26 39.37
C ALA A 150 1.33 3.41 39.24
N ILE A 151 1.78 4.41 38.49
CA ILE A 151 3.19 4.71 38.22
C ILE A 151 3.49 6.07 38.86
N PHE A 152 4.52 6.08 39.70
CA PHE A 152 4.77 7.15 40.63
C PHE A 152 6.03 7.96 40.35
N ASP A 153 6.01 9.21 40.84
CA ASP A 153 7.08 10.19 40.76
C ASP A 153 7.44 10.55 39.31
N GLU A 154 8.69 10.84 39.03
CA GLU A 154 9.17 11.16 37.67
C GLU A 154 9.37 9.93 36.79
N CYS A 155 9.04 8.74 37.30
CA CYS A 155 9.25 7.44 36.66
C CYS A 155 8.10 7.09 35.68
N VAL A 156 7.92 7.90 34.66
CA VAL A 156 6.93 7.65 33.61
C VAL A 156 7.55 6.73 32.55
N PRO A 157 6.87 5.64 32.13
CA PRO A 157 7.41 4.76 31.11
C PRO A 157 7.54 5.48 29.76
N VAL A 158 8.70 5.31 29.15
CA VAL A 158 9.01 5.77 27.79
C VAL A 158 9.14 4.52 26.91
N ILE A 159 8.37 4.48 25.84
CA ILE A 159 8.50 3.43 24.84
C ILE A 159 9.79 3.70 24.06
N ALA A 160 10.68 2.70 23.99
CA ALA A 160 11.93 2.84 23.29
C ALA A 160 11.75 2.97 21.77
N ASP A 161 12.70 3.62 21.11
CA ASP A 161 12.70 3.72 19.65
C ASP A 161 12.68 2.32 19.00
N GLY A 162 11.89 2.19 17.94
CA GLY A 162 11.67 0.89 17.27
C GLY A 162 10.59 0.01 17.91
N TYR A 163 9.86 0.53 18.89
CA TYR A 163 8.72 -0.15 19.53
C TYR A 163 7.49 0.76 19.53
N HIS A 164 6.31 0.16 19.62
CA HIS A 164 5.07 0.88 19.76
C HIS A 164 4.12 0.19 20.76
N LEU A 165 3.10 0.90 21.20
CA LEU A 165 2.02 0.32 21.96
C LEU A 165 1.12 -0.50 21.04
N ASN A 166 1.05 -1.80 21.29
CA ASN A 166 0.12 -2.71 20.60
C ASN A 166 -1.21 -2.84 21.36
N TYR A 167 -1.15 -2.70 22.70
CA TYR A 167 -2.28 -2.69 23.59
C TYR A 167 -2.02 -1.69 24.71
N ALA A 168 -2.99 -0.85 25.05
CA ALA A 168 -2.88 0.03 26.21
C ALA A 168 -4.24 0.41 26.75
N LYS A 169 -4.53 -0.04 27.96
CA LYS A 169 -5.73 0.32 28.73
C LYS A 169 -5.34 0.86 30.09
N ALA A 170 -6.15 1.76 30.58
CA ALA A 170 -6.02 2.32 31.92
C ALA A 170 -7.36 2.38 32.62
N VAL A 171 -7.32 2.49 33.95
CA VAL A 171 -8.50 2.80 34.75
C VAL A 171 -8.24 4.10 35.48
N ASP A 172 -9.14 5.06 35.31
CA ASP A 172 -9.05 6.37 35.96
C ASP A 172 -9.42 6.32 37.44
N SER A 173 -9.41 7.48 38.07
CA SER A 173 -9.78 7.64 39.47
C SER A 173 -11.23 7.30 39.81
N GLU A 174 -12.11 7.33 38.82
CA GLU A 174 -13.54 7.05 38.95
C GLU A 174 -13.88 5.58 38.65
N GLY A 175 -12.88 4.80 38.20
CA GLY A 175 -13.04 3.37 37.83
C GLY A 175 -13.43 3.17 36.40
N THR A 176 -13.38 4.21 35.55
CA THR A 176 -13.66 4.10 34.10
C THR A 176 -12.48 3.53 33.34
N GLU A 177 -12.73 2.50 32.52
CA GLU A 177 -11.69 1.99 31.61
C GLU A 177 -11.51 2.92 30.42
N ILE A 178 -10.26 3.25 30.11
CA ILE A 178 -9.85 4.14 29.02
C ILE A 178 -8.93 3.34 28.09
N ASP A 179 -9.24 3.37 26.80
CA ASP A 179 -8.35 2.87 25.76
C ASP A 179 -7.35 3.98 25.39
N LEU A 180 -6.10 3.80 25.79
CA LEU A 180 -5.05 4.78 25.58
C LEU A 180 -4.56 4.83 24.12
N LEU A 181 -4.77 3.77 23.32
CA LEU A 181 -4.44 3.77 21.89
C LEU A 181 -5.38 4.71 21.13
N SER A 182 -6.67 4.65 21.42
CA SER A 182 -7.67 5.50 20.76
C SER A 182 -7.63 6.95 21.23
N SER A 183 -7.22 7.21 22.49
CA SER A 183 -7.14 8.56 23.06
C SER A 183 -5.91 9.34 22.60
N GLY A 184 -4.91 8.68 22.00
CA GLY A 184 -3.63 9.28 21.62
C GLY A 184 -2.77 9.76 22.81
N THR A 185 -3.14 9.38 24.03
CA THR A 185 -2.47 9.82 25.27
C THR A 185 -1.54 8.72 25.78
N GLN A 186 -0.25 9.03 25.89
CA GLN A 186 0.75 8.15 26.51
C GLN A 186 1.08 8.51 27.97
N TYR A 187 0.23 9.30 28.65
CA TYR A 187 0.45 9.72 30.04
C TYR A 187 0.01 8.65 31.02
N PHE A 188 0.83 7.62 31.21
CA PHE A 188 0.56 6.52 32.16
C PHE A 188 0.50 6.98 33.63
N ALA A 189 1.13 8.08 33.96
CA ALA A 189 1.20 8.61 35.35
C ALA A 189 -0.11 9.18 35.89
N LEU A 190 -1.19 9.22 35.12
CA LEU A 190 -2.47 9.80 35.53
C LEU A 190 -3.51 8.76 35.98
N TYR A 191 -3.23 7.46 35.80
CA TYR A 191 -4.22 6.42 35.94
C TYR A 191 -3.98 5.51 37.15
N LYS A 192 -5.06 5.09 37.78
CA LYS A 192 -5.03 4.17 38.92
C LYS A 192 -4.52 2.79 38.58
N ASN A 193 -4.91 2.28 37.43
CA ASN A 193 -4.40 1.01 36.88
C ASN A 193 -3.95 1.27 35.43
N VAL A 194 -2.87 0.61 35.04
CA VAL A 194 -2.33 0.70 33.69
C VAL A 194 -1.93 -0.69 33.23
N HIS A 195 -2.45 -1.11 32.09
CA HIS A 195 -2.03 -2.33 31.42
C HIS A 195 -1.66 -2.00 29.97
N PHE A 196 -0.43 -2.25 29.56
CA PHE A 196 -0.02 -2.06 28.19
C PHE A 196 0.97 -3.13 27.72
N ILE A 197 0.99 -3.31 26.41
CA ILE A 197 1.90 -4.22 25.70
C ILE A 197 2.62 -3.42 24.62
N THR A 198 3.93 -3.56 24.55
CA THR A 198 4.76 -2.99 23.50
C THR A 198 5.26 -4.07 22.56
N LYS A 199 5.37 -3.74 21.28
CA LYS A 199 5.88 -4.62 20.23
C LYS A 199 6.94 -3.92 19.40
N ALA A 200 7.90 -4.69 18.91
CA ALA A 200 8.88 -4.21 17.96
C ALA A 200 8.20 -3.88 16.63
N VAL A 201 8.63 -2.79 16.00
CA VAL A 201 8.24 -2.40 14.66
C VAL A 201 9.46 -2.16 13.79
N TYR A 202 9.31 -2.51 12.52
CA TYR A 202 10.38 -2.46 11.53
C TYR A 202 10.01 -1.49 10.43
N PRO A 203 10.91 -0.56 10.06
CA PRO A 203 10.70 0.33 8.94
C PRO A 203 10.54 -0.44 7.64
N VAL A 204 9.51 -0.08 6.88
CA VAL A 204 9.21 -0.62 5.56
C VAL A 204 9.18 0.51 4.56
N SER A 205 9.91 0.37 3.47
CA SER A 205 9.90 1.30 2.33
C SER A 205 9.35 0.63 1.09
N PHE A 206 8.72 1.43 0.22
CA PHE A 206 8.16 0.96 -1.05
C PHE A 206 8.91 1.62 -2.21
N VAL A 207 9.42 0.80 -3.13
CA VAL A 207 10.03 1.26 -4.38
C VAL A 207 9.10 0.89 -5.53
N VAL A 208 8.44 1.89 -6.10
CA VAL A 208 7.47 1.68 -7.18
C VAL A 208 8.11 2.07 -8.50
N THR A 209 8.10 1.14 -9.46
CA THR A 209 8.68 1.32 -10.80
C THR A 209 7.62 1.15 -11.89
N PRO A 210 7.83 1.74 -13.10
CA PRO A 210 8.94 2.60 -13.51
C PRO A 210 8.88 3.97 -12.84
N ASP A 211 10.01 4.68 -12.85
CA ASP A 211 10.06 6.07 -12.35
C ASP A 211 9.14 6.99 -13.17
N GLY A 212 8.68 8.07 -12.54
CA GLY A 212 7.85 9.10 -13.17
C GLY A 212 6.36 8.75 -13.24
N LEU A 213 5.90 7.73 -12.52
CA LEU A 213 4.47 7.49 -12.31
C LEU A 213 3.82 8.65 -11.55
N THR A 214 2.56 8.95 -11.87
CA THR A 214 1.76 9.99 -11.21
C THR A 214 0.67 9.37 -10.36
N ASN A 215 0.29 10.10 -9.28
CA ASN A 215 -0.76 9.68 -8.34
C ASN A 215 -0.54 8.26 -7.81
N VAL A 216 0.72 7.96 -7.42
CA VAL A 216 1.05 6.68 -6.80
C VAL A 216 0.47 6.66 -5.39
N VAL A 217 -0.35 5.66 -5.11
CA VAL A 217 -0.92 5.41 -3.79
C VAL A 217 -0.56 4.01 -3.36
N VAL A 218 0.07 3.89 -2.20
CA VAL A 218 0.40 2.61 -1.57
C VAL A 218 -0.54 2.40 -0.39
N LYS A 219 -1.16 1.24 -0.32
CA LYS A 219 -1.95 0.82 0.84
C LYS A 219 -1.39 -0.46 1.43
N VAL A 220 -1.28 -0.47 2.74
CA VAL A 220 -0.91 -1.65 3.52
C VAL A 220 -2.09 -1.98 4.43
N ASN A 221 -2.56 -3.20 4.40
CA ASN A 221 -3.74 -3.64 5.16
C ASN A 221 -4.96 -2.72 4.96
N GLY A 222 -5.12 -2.20 3.72
CA GLY A 222 -6.22 -1.30 3.34
C GLY A 222 -6.03 0.18 3.75
N GLN A 223 -5.00 0.51 4.52
CA GLN A 223 -4.69 1.89 4.93
C GLN A 223 -3.63 2.49 4.01
N GLU A 224 -3.86 3.73 3.57
CA GLU A 224 -2.88 4.48 2.79
C GLU A 224 -1.66 4.80 3.65
N VAL A 225 -0.47 4.57 3.08
CA VAL A 225 0.80 4.83 3.74
C VAL A 225 1.64 5.79 2.89
N ALA A 226 2.48 6.57 3.55
CA ALA A 226 3.47 7.41 2.88
C ALA A 226 4.62 6.54 2.32
N ASP A 227 5.73 7.17 1.94
CA ASP A 227 6.90 6.48 1.36
C ASP A 227 7.50 5.41 2.29
N SER A 228 7.21 5.49 3.58
CA SER A 228 7.61 4.50 4.58
C SER A 228 6.57 4.34 5.68
N VAL A 229 6.52 3.16 6.26
CA VAL A 229 5.66 2.82 7.40
C VAL A 229 6.42 1.88 8.33
N SER A 230 6.12 1.91 9.63
CA SER A 230 6.66 0.95 10.59
C SER A 230 5.60 -0.11 10.88
N LEU A 231 5.95 -1.39 10.72
CA LEU A 231 5.05 -2.54 10.91
C LEU A 231 5.65 -3.55 11.88
N GLU A 232 4.82 -4.24 12.63
CA GLU A 232 5.22 -5.40 13.42
C GLU A 232 5.68 -6.56 12.50
N ALA A 233 6.32 -7.56 13.07
CA ALA A 233 6.59 -8.81 12.34
C ALA A 233 5.26 -9.48 11.97
N GLY A 234 5.12 -9.87 10.70
CA GLY A 234 3.89 -10.42 10.16
C GLY A 234 3.80 -10.32 8.65
N THR A 235 2.68 -10.77 8.08
CA THR A 235 2.41 -10.67 6.64
C THR A 235 1.23 -9.74 6.41
N TYR A 236 1.42 -8.75 5.55
CA TYR A 236 0.46 -7.68 5.29
C TYR A 236 0.11 -7.60 3.80
N PRO A 237 -1.18 -7.52 3.46
CA PRO A 237 -1.59 -7.25 2.08
C PRO A 237 -1.18 -5.84 1.66
N VAL A 238 -0.65 -5.75 0.44
CA VAL A 238 -0.21 -4.50 -0.19
C VAL A 238 -0.99 -4.29 -1.47
N GLU A 239 -1.53 -3.11 -1.65
CA GLU A 239 -2.15 -2.63 -2.88
C GLU A 239 -1.43 -1.37 -3.33
N VAL A 240 -1.06 -1.29 -4.62
CA VAL A 240 -0.47 -0.09 -5.20
C VAL A 240 -1.25 0.30 -6.45
N THR A 241 -1.63 1.56 -6.53
CA THR A 241 -2.30 2.16 -7.69
C THR A 241 -1.49 3.34 -8.21
N ALA A 242 -1.55 3.57 -9.50
CA ALA A 242 -0.98 4.74 -10.15
C ALA A 242 -1.77 5.05 -11.42
N ASP A 243 -1.69 6.30 -11.90
CA ASP A 243 -2.36 6.69 -13.14
C ASP A 243 -1.91 5.83 -14.32
N ASN A 244 -2.87 5.46 -15.15
CA ASN A 244 -2.64 4.68 -16.36
C ASN A 244 -1.98 3.32 -16.14
N CYS A 245 -1.96 2.82 -14.93
CA CYS A 245 -1.40 1.52 -14.58
C CYS A 245 -2.47 0.54 -14.11
N LYS A 246 -2.19 -0.74 -14.32
CA LYS A 246 -2.95 -1.81 -13.68
C LYS A 246 -2.62 -1.82 -12.18
N ALA A 247 -3.65 -1.87 -11.33
CA ALA A 247 -3.44 -1.99 -9.90
C ALA A 247 -2.61 -3.25 -9.57
N TYR A 248 -1.65 -3.07 -8.67
CA TYR A 248 -0.88 -4.16 -8.09
C TYR A 248 -1.53 -4.62 -6.79
N THR A 249 -1.57 -5.92 -6.57
CA THR A 249 -1.95 -6.54 -5.29
C THR A 249 -0.95 -7.63 -4.95
N GLY A 250 -0.49 -7.65 -3.71
CA GLY A 250 0.49 -8.62 -3.22
C GLY A 250 0.55 -8.61 -1.70
N ASN A 251 1.58 -9.22 -1.15
CA ASN A 251 1.85 -9.22 0.29
C ASN A 251 3.30 -8.85 0.55
N ILE A 252 3.55 -8.20 1.70
CA ILE A 252 4.88 -8.07 2.28
C ILE A 252 4.96 -8.86 3.57
N THR A 253 6.07 -9.56 3.79
CA THR A 253 6.34 -10.26 5.04
C THR A 253 7.48 -9.55 5.77
N ILE A 254 7.20 -9.18 7.01
CA ILE A 254 8.13 -8.51 7.92
C ILE A 254 8.65 -9.56 8.88
N THR A 255 9.97 -9.68 8.99
CA THR A 255 10.64 -10.60 9.90
C THR A 255 11.47 -9.84 10.93
N ALA A 256 11.68 -10.44 12.09
CA ALA A 256 12.49 -9.85 13.15
C ALA A 256 14.00 -9.93 12.90
N GLU A 257 14.41 -10.72 11.91
CA GLU A 257 15.83 -10.89 11.55
C GLU A 257 16.39 -9.72 10.75
N GLU A 258 15.50 -8.95 10.08
CA GLU A 258 15.87 -7.80 9.25
C GLU A 258 15.49 -6.50 9.94
N ALA A 259 16.44 -5.60 10.12
CA ALA A 259 16.19 -4.29 10.75
C ALA A 259 15.35 -3.34 9.89
N THR A 260 15.32 -3.54 8.57
CA THR A 260 14.53 -2.75 7.60
C THR A 260 14.05 -3.63 6.47
N HIS A 261 12.91 -3.31 5.91
CA HIS A 261 12.32 -4.04 4.79
C HIS A 261 12.07 -3.11 3.61
N THR A 262 12.25 -3.64 2.39
CA THR A 262 11.94 -2.90 1.16
C THR A 262 11.08 -3.76 0.25
N GLN A 263 9.93 -3.23 -0.14
CA GLN A 263 9.05 -3.86 -1.13
C GLN A 263 9.20 -3.14 -2.47
N THR A 264 9.73 -3.85 -3.46
CA THR A 264 9.74 -3.35 -4.85
C THR A 264 8.45 -3.77 -5.55
N VAL A 265 7.77 -2.79 -6.16
CA VAL A 265 6.53 -2.99 -6.92
C VAL A 265 6.75 -2.52 -8.34
N ALA A 266 6.71 -3.46 -9.30
CA ALA A 266 6.76 -3.16 -10.72
C ALA A 266 5.34 -2.97 -11.26
N MET A 267 4.97 -1.71 -11.55
CA MET A 267 3.68 -1.38 -12.15
C MET A 267 3.69 -1.64 -13.65
N THR A 268 2.55 -2.06 -14.16
CA THR A 268 2.35 -2.27 -15.60
C THR A 268 1.35 -1.27 -16.12
N TYR A 269 1.74 -0.51 -17.15
CA TYR A 269 0.82 0.41 -17.81
C TYR A 269 -0.36 -0.33 -18.46
N LEU A 270 -1.52 0.29 -18.45
CA LEU A 270 -2.68 -0.15 -19.22
C LEU A 270 -2.36 -0.16 -20.71
N PRO A 271 -2.95 -1.07 -21.51
CA PRO A 271 -2.84 -1.02 -22.96
C PRO A 271 -3.40 0.29 -23.51
N ALA A 272 -2.89 0.74 -24.65
CA ALA A 272 -3.47 1.86 -25.37
C ALA A 272 -4.87 1.50 -25.92
N ASP A 273 -5.71 2.51 -26.14
CA ASP A 273 -7.00 2.35 -26.78
C ASP A 273 -6.87 2.35 -28.31
N TYR A 274 -7.21 1.23 -28.93
CA TYR A 274 -7.16 1.01 -30.37
C TYR A 274 -8.51 1.20 -31.07
N THR A 275 -9.54 1.67 -30.38
CA THR A 275 -10.89 1.80 -30.95
C THR A 275 -10.90 2.58 -32.26
N LYS A 276 -10.20 3.73 -32.33
CA LYS A 276 -10.11 4.53 -33.56
C LYS A 276 -9.39 3.80 -34.69
N VAL A 277 -8.35 3.03 -34.36
CA VAL A 277 -7.62 2.21 -35.36
C VAL A 277 -8.54 1.13 -35.91
N ASP A 278 -9.29 0.46 -35.05
CA ASP A 278 -10.22 -0.61 -35.46
C ASP A 278 -11.35 -0.04 -36.33
N GLU A 279 -11.87 1.14 -36.00
CA GLU A 279 -12.84 1.85 -36.83
C GLU A 279 -12.26 2.25 -38.19
N ALA A 280 -11.02 2.74 -38.25
CA ALA A 280 -10.37 3.13 -39.49
C ALA A 280 -10.09 1.89 -40.38
N ILE A 281 -9.64 0.78 -39.78
CA ILE A 281 -9.47 -0.50 -40.49
C ILE A 281 -10.81 -1.01 -41.01
N ALA A 282 -11.87 -0.92 -40.21
CA ALA A 282 -13.22 -1.32 -40.67
C ALA A 282 -13.68 -0.52 -41.89
N LYS A 283 -13.45 0.82 -41.88
CA LYS A 283 -13.71 1.69 -43.05
C LYS A 283 -12.88 1.24 -44.27
N ALA A 284 -11.57 0.97 -44.09
CA ALA A 284 -10.70 0.50 -45.16
C ALA A 284 -11.18 -0.84 -45.78
N ASN A 285 -11.58 -1.77 -44.91
CA ASN A 285 -12.08 -3.08 -45.32
C ASN A 285 -13.47 -3.02 -46.02
N ALA A 286 -14.26 -2.01 -45.78
CA ALA A 286 -15.55 -1.79 -46.39
C ALA A 286 -15.46 -1.16 -47.80
N LEU A 287 -14.28 -0.72 -48.24
CA LEU A 287 -14.08 -0.14 -49.56
C LEU A 287 -14.31 -1.18 -50.64
N ASN A 288 -15.10 -0.78 -51.67
CA ASN A 288 -15.18 -1.61 -52.90
C ASN A 288 -13.91 -1.36 -53.73
N LYS A 289 -12.97 -2.33 -53.64
CA LYS A 289 -11.64 -2.24 -54.27
C LYS A 289 -11.67 -2.02 -55.80
N ASP A 290 -12.74 -2.43 -56.46
CA ASP A 290 -12.90 -2.31 -57.93
C ASP A 290 -13.09 -0.83 -58.36
N ASN A 291 -13.51 0.00 -57.46
CA ASN A 291 -13.82 1.39 -57.75
C ASN A 291 -12.62 2.34 -57.78
N TYR A 292 -11.47 1.94 -57.24
CA TYR A 292 -10.33 2.82 -57.03
C TYR A 292 -9.14 2.50 -57.94
N LYS A 293 -8.37 3.54 -58.30
CA LYS A 293 -7.18 3.42 -59.17
C LYS A 293 -6.07 2.67 -58.47
N ASP A 294 -5.83 2.97 -57.21
CA ASP A 294 -4.77 2.39 -56.37
C ASP A 294 -5.19 2.39 -54.89
N LEU A 295 -4.95 1.28 -54.23
CA LEU A 295 -5.25 1.08 -52.78
C LEU A 295 -3.99 0.82 -51.97
N THR A 296 -2.81 0.80 -52.57
CA THR A 296 -1.54 0.45 -51.93
C THR A 296 -1.31 1.27 -50.64
N ALA A 297 -1.55 2.59 -50.67
CA ALA A 297 -1.35 3.45 -49.53
C ALA A 297 -2.26 3.08 -48.36
N VAL A 298 -3.49 2.66 -48.62
CA VAL A 298 -4.44 2.19 -47.58
C VAL A 298 -3.99 0.86 -47.01
N GLU A 299 -3.59 -0.08 -47.87
CA GLU A 299 -3.10 -1.40 -47.45
C GLU A 299 -1.81 -1.28 -46.62
N ASP A 300 -0.89 -0.43 -47.06
CA ASP A 300 0.36 -0.16 -46.31
C ASP A 300 0.08 0.46 -44.94
N ALA A 301 -0.85 1.44 -44.85
CA ALA A 301 -1.22 2.07 -43.60
C ALA A 301 -1.88 1.06 -42.63
N VAL A 302 -2.72 0.17 -43.11
CA VAL A 302 -3.34 -0.90 -42.32
C VAL A 302 -2.30 -1.89 -41.83
N ASN A 303 -1.38 -2.32 -42.72
CA ASN A 303 -0.30 -3.26 -42.38
C ASN A 303 0.74 -2.69 -41.42
N ALA A 304 0.91 -1.37 -41.38
CA ALA A 304 1.80 -0.66 -40.46
C ALA A 304 1.28 -0.58 -39.02
N VAL A 305 0.05 -1.04 -38.74
CA VAL A 305 -0.53 -1.00 -37.40
C VAL A 305 0.18 -1.95 -36.45
N VAL A 306 0.72 -1.41 -35.35
CA VAL A 306 1.38 -2.16 -34.27
C VAL A 306 0.51 -2.14 -33.03
N ARG A 307 0.25 -3.30 -32.41
CA ARG A 307 -0.71 -3.47 -31.30
C ARG A 307 -0.07 -3.76 -29.94
N ASP A 308 1.18 -3.37 -29.71
CA ASP A 308 1.94 -3.58 -28.48
C ASP A 308 2.10 -2.30 -27.63
N LYS A 309 1.40 -1.23 -27.98
CA LYS A 309 1.52 0.05 -27.30
C LYS A 309 0.70 0.08 -26.01
N ASN A 310 1.26 0.70 -25.00
CA ASN A 310 0.54 1.04 -23.77
C ASN A 310 -0.04 2.46 -23.85
N ILE A 311 -0.84 2.83 -22.85
CA ILE A 311 -1.58 4.10 -22.80
C ILE A 311 -0.68 5.34 -22.88
N THR A 312 0.61 5.27 -22.44
CA THR A 312 1.54 6.39 -22.55
C THR A 312 1.91 6.71 -23.99
N LYS A 313 1.61 5.78 -24.92
CA LYS A 313 1.82 5.87 -26.36
C LYS A 313 0.54 6.09 -27.15
N GLN A 314 -0.55 6.52 -26.48
CA GLN A 314 -1.85 6.73 -27.14
C GLN A 314 -1.75 7.64 -28.37
N SER A 315 -0.93 8.69 -28.30
CA SER A 315 -0.74 9.59 -29.46
C SER A 315 -0.12 8.91 -30.69
N GLU A 316 0.70 7.88 -30.49
CA GLU A 316 1.24 7.07 -31.58
C GLU A 316 0.15 6.20 -32.21
N VAL A 317 -0.74 5.64 -31.38
CA VAL A 317 -1.91 4.86 -31.83
C VAL A 317 -2.90 5.74 -32.59
N ASP A 318 -3.19 6.92 -32.09
CA ASP A 318 -4.07 7.89 -32.79
C ASP A 318 -3.50 8.29 -34.16
N LYS A 319 -2.17 8.39 -34.29
CA LYS A 319 -1.52 8.64 -35.58
C LYS A 319 -1.69 7.49 -36.56
N MET A 320 -1.69 6.22 -36.09
CA MET A 320 -1.96 5.07 -36.95
C MET A 320 -3.39 5.14 -37.53
N ALA A 321 -4.38 5.42 -36.68
CA ALA A 321 -5.76 5.62 -37.13
C ALA A 321 -5.84 6.72 -38.19
N LYS A 322 -5.23 7.87 -37.88
CA LYS A 322 -5.21 9.01 -38.84
C LYS A 322 -4.52 8.66 -40.14
N ALA A 323 -3.43 7.92 -40.13
CA ALA A 323 -2.74 7.53 -41.35
C ALA A 323 -3.63 6.70 -42.27
N ILE A 324 -4.43 5.77 -41.72
CA ILE A 324 -5.41 4.98 -42.49
C ILE A 324 -6.50 5.89 -43.04
N GLU A 325 -7.05 6.82 -42.22
CA GLU A 325 -8.10 7.74 -42.65
C GLU A 325 -7.60 8.71 -43.73
N ASP A 326 -6.37 9.23 -43.60
CA ASP A 326 -5.77 10.10 -44.60
C ASP A 326 -5.53 9.34 -45.92
N ALA A 327 -5.09 8.08 -45.85
CA ALA A 327 -4.92 7.23 -47.03
C ALA A 327 -6.27 6.95 -47.73
N ILE A 328 -7.33 6.69 -46.97
CA ILE A 328 -8.69 6.53 -47.52
C ILE A 328 -9.16 7.83 -48.17
N ALA A 329 -8.95 8.97 -47.55
CA ALA A 329 -9.37 10.29 -48.07
C ALA A 329 -8.62 10.67 -49.36
N ALA A 330 -7.38 10.18 -49.56
CA ALA A 330 -6.57 10.44 -50.74
C ALA A 330 -6.92 9.55 -51.93
N LEU A 331 -7.82 8.55 -51.74
CA LEU A 331 -8.19 7.62 -52.80
C LEU A 331 -8.83 8.32 -54.01
N GLN A 332 -8.45 7.87 -55.17
CA GLN A 332 -9.04 8.34 -56.44
C GLN A 332 -9.83 7.24 -57.09
N TYR A 333 -11.04 7.54 -57.48
CA TYR A 333 -11.89 6.64 -58.24
C TYR A 333 -11.32 6.39 -59.63
N LYS A 334 -11.54 5.21 -60.17
CA LYS A 334 -11.36 4.93 -61.60
C LYS A 334 -12.30 5.78 -62.40
N ASP A 335 -11.88 6.11 -63.62
CA ASP A 335 -12.73 6.78 -64.55
C ASP A 335 -13.91 5.88 -64.95
N ALA A 336 -15.05 6.42 -65.29
CA ALA A 336 -16.18 5.68 -65.81
C ALA A 336 -15.85 5.10 -67.20
N ASP A 337 -16.49 3.98 -67.56
CA ASP A 337 -16.36 3.37 -68.87
C ASP A 337 -17.27 4.09 -69.88
N TYR A 338 -16.65 4.80 -70.84
CA TYR A 338 -17.31 5.54 -71.92
C TYR A 338 -17.49 4.73 -73.22
N THR A 339 -17.16 3.43 -73.23
CA THR A 339 -17.22 2.61 -74.42
C THR A 339 -18.59 2.67 -75.13
N LYS A 340 -19.70 2.66 -74.38
CA LYS A 340 -21.06 2.80 -74.94
C LYS A 340 -21.33 4.20 -75.51
N VAL A 341 -20.84 5.21 -74.83
CA VAL A 341 -20.98 6.60 -75.31
C VAL A 341 -20.21 6.78 -76.58
N ASP A 342 -18.99 6.28 -76.66
CA ASP A 342 -18.13 6.36 -77.84
C ASP A 342 -18.78 5.64 -79.02
N ALA A 343 -19.37 4.45 -78.81
CA ALA A 343 -20.09 3.71 -79.81
C ALA A 343 -21.37 4.48 -80.30
N ALA A 344 -22.12 5.10 -79.38
CA ALA A 344 -23.29 5.89 -79.72
C ALA A 344 -22.91 7.18 -80.50
N LEU A 345 -21.82 7.87 -80.07
CA LEU A 345 -21.26 9.01 -80.80
C LEU A 345 -20.82 8.61 -82.21
N ALA A 346 -20.14 7.49 -82.37
CA ALA A 346 -19.73 6.97 -83.67
C ALA A 346 -20.93 6.74 -84.61
N LYS A 347 -22.02 6.15 -84.08
CA LYS A 347 -23.30 5.98 -84.83
C LYS A 347 -23.88 7.35 -85.24
N ALA A 348 -23.96 8.31 -84.30
CA ALA A 348 -24.49 9.64 -84.56
C ALA A 348 -23.68 10.37 -85.63
N ASN A 349 -22.33 10.32 -85.53
CA ASN A 349 -21.43 10.97 -86.49
C ASN A 349 -21.39 10.32 -87.89
N ALA A 350 -21.83 9.08 -88.02
CA ALA A 350 -21.95 8.41 -89.31
C ALA A 350 -23.25 8.80 -90.10
N LEU A 351 -24.19 9.47 -89.44
CA LEU A 351 -25.44 9.90 -90.06
C LEU A 351 -25.26 11.21 -90.84
N LYS A 352 -25.92 11.29 -92.00
CA LYS A 352 -25.93 12.53 -92.78
C LYS A 352 -27.13 13.38 -92.34
N LYS A 353 -26.86 14.49 -91.67
CA LYS A 353 -27.89 15.44 -91.12
C LYS A 353 -28.93 15.84 -92.17
N ASP A 354 -28.51 16.08 -93.40
CA ASP A 354 -29.34 16.52 -94.47
C ASP A 354 -30.40 15.51 -94.93
N ASP A 355 -30.23 14.20 -94.56
CA ASP A 355 -31.20 13.16 -94.90
C ASP A 355 -32.44 13.13 -93.99
N TYR A 356 -32.44 13.93 -92.86
CA TYR A 356 -33.47 13.83 -91.81
C TYR A 356 -34.29 15.14 -91.72
N LYS A 357 -35.53 15.02 -91.31
CA LYS A 357 -36.48 16.19 -91.12
C LYS A 357 -36.02 17.11 -90.00
N ASP A 358 -35.61 16.54 -88.87
CA ASP A 358 -35.03 17.24 -87.74
C ASP A 358 -33.93 16.42 -87.11
N PHE A 359 -32.72 17.01 -86.94
CA PHE A 359 -31.54 16.40 -86.38
C PHE A 359 -31.14 17.01 -85.03
N SER A 360 -31.94 18.00 -84.57
CA SER A 360 -31.58 18.80 -83.37
C SER A 360 -31.55 18.00 -82.10
N ALA A 361 -32.39 16.98 -81.92
CA ALA A 361 -32.35 16.09 -80.73
C ALA A 361 -31.03 15.27 -80.64
N VAL A 362 -30.50 14.82 -81.79
CA VAL A 362 -29.19 14.10 -81.82
C VAL A 362 -28.06 15.06 -81.48
N GLU A 363 -28.05 16.27 -82.04
CA GLU A 363 -27.05 17.30 -81.72
C GLU A 363 -27.08 17.67 -80.25
N THR A 364 -28.26 17.82 -79.69
CA THR A 364 -28.43 18.12 -78.25
C THR A 364 -27.88 16.99 -77.40
N ALA A 365 -28.21 15.73 -77.67
CA ALA A 365 -27.70 14.58 -76.90
C ALA A 365 -26.16 14.40 -77.06
N VAL A 366 -25.62 14.63 -78.23
CA VAL A 366 -24.15 14.58 -78.49
C VAL A 366 -23.42 15.67 -77.72
N ASN A 367 -23.94 16.90 -77.75
CA ASN A 367 -23.35 18.04 -77.04
C ASN A 367 -23.52 17.96 -75.52
N ALA A 368 -24.45 17.19 -75.00
CA ALA A 368 -24.65 16.95 -73.58
C ALA A 368 -23.66 15.92 -72.95
N VAL A 369 -22.80 15.30 -73.73
CA VAL A 369 -21.82 14.34 -73.24
C VAL A 369 -20.76 15.04 -72.42
N VAL A 370 -20.62 14.61 -71.14
CA VAL A 370 -19.60 15.08 -70.18
C VAL A 370 -18.65 13.91 -69.88
N ARG A 371 -17.31 14.18 -69.85
CA ARG A 371 -16.30 13.14 -69.74
C ARG A 371 -15.46 13.21 -68.43
N ASP A 372 -16.03 13.77 -67.37
CA ASP A 372 -15.40 13.91 -66.06
C ASP A 372 -15.97 12.96 -64.99
N LYS A 373 -16.81 11.99 -65.43
CA LYS A 373 -17.45 11.04 -64.53
C LYS A 373 -16.52 9.92 -64.12
N ASN A 374 -16.61 9.51 -62.85
CA ASN A 374 -15.90 8.33 -62.33
C ASN A 374 -16.82 7.10 -62.31
N ILE A 375 -16.23 5.96 -61.96
CA ILE A 375 -16.92 4.66 -61.99
C ILE A 375 -18.17 4.58 -61.12
N THR A 376 -18.26 5.37 -60.04
CA THR A 376 -19.47 5.41 -59.19
C THR A 376 -20.65 6.12 -59.86
N GLU A 377 -20.39 6.83 -60.96
CA GLU A 377 -21.36 7.58 -61.76
C GLU A 377 -21.62 6.88 -63.11
N GLN A 378 -21.21 5.57 -63.24
CA GLN A 378 -21.37 4.82 -64.49
C GLN A 378 -22.78 4.83 -65.04
N SER A 379 -23.81 4.81 -64.20
CA SER A 379 -25.22 4.90 -64.59
C SER A 379 -25.55 6.16 -65.36
N ALA A 380 -24.94 7.31 -64.97
CA ALA A 380 -25.08 8.56 -65.66
C ALA A 380 -24.41 8.56 -67.02
N VAL A 381 -23.25 7.89 -67.15
CA VAL A 381 -22.55 7.70 -68.40
C VAL A 381 -23.37 6.80 -69.37
N ASP A 382 -23.94 5.68 -68.86
CA ASP A 382 -24.81 4.82 -69.61
C ASP A 382 -26.09 5.55 -70.08
N ALA A 383 -26.64 6.46 -69.29
CA ALA A 383 -27.75 7.30 -69.67
C ALA A 383 -27.44 8.28 -70.81
N MET A 384 -26.20 8.84 -70.89
CA MET A 384 -25.79 9.67 -72.00
C MET A 384 -25.74 8.86 -73.31
N ALA A 385 -25.19 7.64 -73.25
CA ALA A 385 -25.19 6.74 -74.41
C ALA A 385 -26.61 6.44 -74.90
N LYS A 386 -27.48 6.10 -73.96
CA LYS A 386 -28.91 5.83 -74.27
C LYS A 386 -29.60 7.03 -74.86
N ALA A 387 -29.39 8.27 -74.33
CA ALA A 387 -29.99 9.48 -74.88
C ALA A 387 -29.61 9.71 -76.35
N ILE A 388 -28.35 9.44 -76.73
CA ILE A 388 -27.92 9.57 -78.11
C ILE A 388 -28.61 8.45 -78.98
N GLU A 389 -28.66 7.23 -78.48
CA GLU A 389 -29.30 6.13 -79.19
C GLU A 389 -30.81 6.33 -79.37
N ASP A 390 -31.50 6.80 -78.34
CA ASP A 390 -32.92 7.12 -78.41
C ASP A 390 -33.18 8.28 -79.39
N ALA A 391 -32.32 9.33 -79.38
CA ALA A 391 -32.43 10.44 -80.34
C ALA A 391 -32.19 9.95 -81.78
N ILE A 392 -31.24 9.06 -82.03
CA ILE A 392 -31.01 8.44 -83.34
C ILE A 392 -32.23 7.62 -83.78
N ALA A 393 -32.80 6.82 -82.86
CA ALA A 393 -33.96 5.98 -83.15
C ALA A 393 -35.24 6.75 -83.49
N ALA A 394 -35.35 8.02 -82.98
CA ALA A 394 -36.45 8.92 -83.23
C ALA A 394 -36.35 9.67 -84.54
N LEU A 395 -35.26 9.59 -85.29
CA LEU A 395 -35.04 10.29 -86.55
C LEU A 395 -36.04 9.87 -87.63
N GLN A 396 -36.53 10.81 -88.39
CA GLN A 396 -37.38 10.57 -89.56
C GLN A 396 -36.69 11.10 -90.83
N TYR A 397 -36.61 10.27 -91.84
CA TYR A 397 -36.12 10.72 -93.15
C TYR A 397 -36.99 11.82 -93.78
N LYS A 398 -36.32 12.68 -94.52
CA LYS A 398 -37.07 13.62 -95.38
C LYS A 398 -37.87 12.88 -96.42
N ASP A 399 -39.01 13.38 -96.73
CA ASP A 399 -39.83 12.85 -97.82
C ASP A 399 -39.06 13.04 -99.18
N ALA A 400 -39.08 12.02 -100.06
CA ALA A 400 -38.38 12.00 -101.34
C ALA A 400 -38.94 13.00 -102.34
#